data_2cb7377626477f266f8b88b11d927cc8
#
_entry.id   2cb7377626477f266f8b88b11d927cc8
#
_cell.length_a   1.000
_cell.length_b   1.000
_cell.length_c   1.000
_cell.angle_alpha   90.00
_cell.angle_beta   90.00
_cell.angle_gamma   90.00
#
_symmetry.space_group_name_H-M   'P 1'
#
loop_
_entity.id
_entity.type
_entity.pdbx_description
1 polymer ?
#
loop_
_entity_poly.entity_id
_entity_poly.type
_entity_poly.pdbx_seq_one_letter_code
_entity_poly.pdbx_strand_id
1 'polypeptide(L)'
;MDTTTLLYIGLAVIVVGVLVYQVVTSNSRRNKRFMSSIINSWGNLPKREYDYGELEHIAKYFQATKKEEFTIDDITWNDLDMDSVFCMMNQCRSSSGDDYLYKLLRTPLTSKKELEERNRIISFFQRNEKTRIAYQIGRAHV
;
A
#
# COMPACT_ATOMS: atom_id res chain seq x y z
N MET A 1 32.34 -20.76 41.63
CA MET A 1 31.95 -20.46 40.21
C MET A 1 33.26 -20.15 39.50
N ASP A 2 33.63 -20.97 38.53
CA ASP A 2 34.94 -20.88 37.91
C ASP A 2 35.07 -19.61 37.07
N THR A 3 36.25 -19.01 37.04
CA THR A 3 36.54 -17.78 36.27
C THR A 3 36.19 -17.95 34.79
N THR A 4 36.28 -19.15 34.25
CA THR A 4 35.90 -19.50 32.88
C THR A 4 34.39 -19.41 32.66
N THR A 5 33.55 -19.84 33.61
CA THR A 5 32.08 -19.70 33.49
C THR A 5 31.62 -18.25 33.53
N LEU A 6 32.26 -17.41 34.33
CA LEU A 6 31.99 -15.96 34.36
C LEU A 6 32.35 -15.29 33.03
N LEU A 7 33.45 -15.68 32.40
CA LEU A 7 33.84 -15.18 31.09
C LEU A 7 32.81 -15.56 29.97
N TYR A 8 32.32 -16.81 29.97
CA TYR A 8 31.30 -17.24 29.01
C TYR A 8 29.98 -16.51 29.20
N ILE A 9 29.55 -16.29 30.45
CA ILE A 9 28.35 -15.52 30.75
C ILE A 9 28.52 -14.07 30.28
N GLY A 10 29.66 -13.44 30.56
CA GLY A 10 29.95 -12.09 30.09
C GLY A 10 29.91 -11.97 28.55
N LEU A 11 30.53 -12.95 27.85
CA LEU A 11 30.52 -12.99 26.39
C LEU A 11 29.10 -13.17 25.85
N ALA A 12 28.29 -14.05 26.44
CA ALA A 12 26.90 -14.27 26.04
C ALA A 12 26.04 -13.00 26.18
N VAL A 13 26.20 -12.26 27.28
CA VAL A 13 25.49 -10.99 27.50
C VAL A 13 25.88 -9.95 26.47
N ILE A 14 27.17 -9.86 26.11
CA ILE A 14 27.61 -8.93 25.05
C ILE A 14 27.01 -9.30 23.71
N VAL A 15 27.01 -10.58 23.33
CA VAL A 15 26.45 -11.06 22.07
C VAL A 15 24.95 -10.75 21.99
N VAL A 16 24.21 -11.04 23.06
CA VAL A 16 22.77 -10.71 23.14
C VAL A 16 22.54 -9.20 23.02
N GLY A 17 23.35 -8.40 23.73
CA GLY A 17 23.26 -6.93 23.64
C GLY A 17 23.49 -6.40 22.21
N VAL A 18 24.50 -6.95 21.52
CA VAL A 18 24.76 -6.59 20.10
C VAL A 18 23.60 -7.00 19.19
N LEU A 19 23.05 -8.20 19.38
CA LEU A 19 21.90 -8.67 18.57
C LEU A 19 20.66 -7.78 18.78
N VAL A 20 20.33 -7.47 20.03
CA VAL A 20 19.22 -6.57 20.36
C VAL A 20 19.45 -5.18 19.74
N TYR A 21 20.65 -4.62 19.88
CA TYR A 21 21.01 -3.35 19.28
C TYR A 21 20.85 -3.36 17.76
N GLN A 22 21.29 -4.42 17.08
CA GLN A 22 21.15 -4.58 15.63
C GLN A 22 19.67 -4.66 15.21
N VAL A 23 18.85 -5.44 15.93
CA VAL A 23 17.41 -5.55 15.64
C VAL A 23 16.71 -4.22 15.80
N VAL A 24 16.92 -3.50 16.90
CA VAL A 24 16.31 -2.20 17.17
C VAL A 24 16.73 -1.17 16.11
N THR A 25 18.03 -1.14 15.78
CA THR A 25 18.54 -0.16 14.80
C THR A 25 18.07 -0.45 13.39
N SER A 26 18.01 -1.72 12.99
CA SER A 26 17.51 -2.13 11.67
C SER A 26 16.03 -1.82 11.51
N ASN A 27 15.24 -2.06 12.55
CA ASN A 27 13.80 -1.76 12.55
C ASN A 27 13.54 -0.25 12.45
N SER A 28 14.30 0.56 13.19
CA SER A 28 14.22 2.03 13.12
C SER A 28 14.58 2.55 11.73
N ARG A 29 15.64 2.02 11.10
CA ARG A 29 16.04 2.38 9.73
C ARG A 29 14.99 1.99 8.70
N ARG A 30 14.39 0.79 8.84
CA ARG A 30 13.32 0.33 7.97
C ARG A 30 12.10 1.24 8.05
N ASN A 31 11.67 1.60 9.26
CA ASN A 31 10.55 2.51 9.47
C ASN A 31 10.80 3.91 8.88
N LYS A 32 12.01 4.45 9.04
CA LYS A 32 12.38 5.75 8.43
C LYS A 32 12.36 5.70 6.90
N ARG A 33 12.88 4.62 6.28
CA ARG A 33 12.83 4.44 4.82
C ARG A 33 11.41 4.29 4.31
N PHE A 34 10.58 3.53 5.02
CA PHE A 34 9.18 3.37 4.69
C PHE A 34 8.43 4.71 4.76
N MET A 35 8.62 5.49 5.83
CA MET A 35 8.06 6.81 5.99
C MET A 35 8.48 7.76 4.86
N SER A 36 9.77 7.82 4.57
CA SER A 36 10.32 8.60 3.46
C SER A 36 9.72 8.17 2.11
N SER A 37 9.53 6.88 1.89
CA SER A 37 8.88 6.35 0.68
C SER A 37 7.43 6.81 0.54
N ILE A 38 6.66 6.86 1.65
CA ILE A 38 5.28 7.38 1.63
C ILE A 38 5.25 8.86 1.28
N ILE A 39 6.09 9.66 1.94
CA ILE A 39 6.13 11.11 1.72
C ILE A 39 6.54 11.43 0.28
N ASN A 40 7.60 10.77 -0.20
CA ASN A 40 8.18 11.06 -1.51
C ASN A 40 7.38 10.46 -2.68
N SER A 41 6.45 9.54 -2.45
CA SER A 41 5.60 8.99 -3.51
C SER A 41 4.42 9.90 -3.86
N TRP A 42 4.07 10.85 -3.02
CA TRP A 42 2.94 11.73 -3.27
C TRP A 42 3.16 12.64 -4.48
N GLY A 43 2.21 12.63 -5.41
CA GLY A 43 2.27 13.41 -6.65
C GLY A 43 3.23 12.90 -7.71
N ASN A 44 3.88 11.75 -7.48
CA ASN A 44 4.73 11.09 -8.46
C ASN A 44 4.02 9.87 -9.07
N LEU A 45 4.44 9.48 -10.27
CA LEU A 45 3.97 8.24 -10.86
C LEU A 45 4.42 7.03 -10.05
N PRO A 46 3.61 5.95 -10.00
CA PRO A 46 4.01 4.70 -9.37
C PRO A 46 5.27 4.15 -10.05
N LYS A 47 6.13 3.54 -9.23
CA LYS A 47 7.33 2.83 -9.72
C LYS A 47 7.13 1.32 -9.80
N ARG A 48 5.95 0.83 -9.34
CA ARG A 48 5.61 -0.58 -9.36
C ARG A 48 5.24 -0.99 -10.78
N GLU A 49 5.87 -2.03 -11.25
CA GLU A 49 5.48 -2.73 -12.46
C GLU A 49 4.58 -3.90 -12.04
N TYR A 50 3.56 -4.16 -12.82
CA TYR A 50 2.62 -5.26 -12.63
C TYR A 50 2.91 -6.33 -13.67
N ASP A 51 2.97 -7.59 -13.26
CA ASP A 51 2.95 -8.67 -14.20
C ASP A 51 1.51 -9.01 -14.61
N TYR A 52 1.37 -9.76 -15.70
CA TYR A 52 0.07 -10.16 -16.21
C TYR A 52 -0.74 -11.00 -15.18
N GLY A 53 -0.08 -11.84 -14.40
CA GLY A 53 -0.72 -12.67 -13.39
C GLY A 53 -1.29 -11.85 -12.22
N GLU A 54 -0.60 -10.77 -11.82
CA GLU A 54 -1.11 -9.85 -10.79
C GLU A 54 -2.38 -9.14 -11.26
N LEU A 55 -2.39 -8.61 -12.48
CA LEU A 55 -3.57 -7.94 -13.05
C LEU A 55 -4.74 -8.90 -13.22
N GLU A 56 -4.48 -10.12 -13.69
CA GLU A 56 -5.51 -11.16 -13.79
C GLU A 56 -6.12 -11.51 -12.42
N HIS A 57 -5.30 -11.57 -11.37
CA HIS A 57 -5.79 -11.83 -10.01
C HIS A 57 -6.72 -10.70 -9.51
N ILE A 58 -6.35 -9.45 -9.74
CA ILE A 58 -7.16 -8.27 -9.38
C ILE A 58 -8.49 -8.27 -10.16
N ALA A 59 -8.43 -8.57 -11.45
CA ALA A 59 -9.62 -8.69 -12.29
C ALA A 59 -10.57 -9.80 -11.81
N LYS A 60 -10.05 -10.96 -11.39
CA LYS A 60 -10.84 -12.05 -10.81
C LYS A 60 -11.56 -11.63 -9.53
N TYR A 61 -10.90 -10.87 -8.67
CA TYR A 61 -11.54 -10.33 -7.47
C TYR A 61 -12.73 -9.42 -7.83
N PHE A 62 -12.56 -8.53 -8.80
CA PHE A 62 -13.66 -7.70 -9.29
C PHE A 62 -14.83 -8.55 -9.80
N GLN A 63 -14.57 -9.54 -10.64
CA GLN A 63 -15.62 -10.43 -11.18
C GLN A 63 -16.36 -11.18 -10.07
N ALA A 64 -15.64 -11.67 -9.05
CA ALA A 64 -16.25 -12.37 -7.91
C ALA A 64 -17.10 -11.45 -7.00
N THR A 65 -16.81 -10.15 -6.97
CA THR A 65 -17.49 -9.17 -6.10
C THR A 65 -18.41 -8.22 -6.87
N LYS A 66 -18.56 -8.43 -8.18
CA LYS A 66 -19.42 -7.62 -9.06
C LYS A 66 -20.87 -7.69 -8.58
N LYS A 67 -21.48 -6.54 -8.42
CA LYS A 67 -22.92 -6.40 -8.18
C LYS A 67 -23.65 -6.12 -9.48
N GLU A 68 -24.98 -6.21 -9.46
CA GLU A 68 -25.86 -5.82 -10.58
C GLU A 68 -25.93 -4.26 -10.72
N GLU A 69 -24.78 -3.63 -10.76
CA GLU A 69 -24.65 -2.18 -10.98
C GLU A 69 -24.04 -1.94 -12.37
N PHE A 70 -24.18 -0.72 -12.88
CA PHE A 70 -23.50 -0.34 -14.11
C PHE A 70 -21.98 -0.49 -13.93
N THR A 71 -21.38 -1.29 -14.79
CA THR A 71 -19.93 -1.50 -14.82
C THR A 71 -19.41 -1.37 -16.24
N ILE A 72 -18.18 -0.87 -16.37
CA ILE A 72 -17.47 -0.88 -17.65
C ILE A 72 -17.20 -2.34 -18.03
N ASP A 73 -17.64 -2.75 -19.20
CA ASP A 73 -17.42 -4.10 -19.73
C ASP A 73 -15.95 -4.32 -20.17
N ASP A 74 -15.60 -5.57 -20.46
CA ASP A 74 -14.22 -5.92 -20.79
C ASP A 74 -13.79 -5.37 -22.17
N ILE A 75 -14.74 -5.21 -23.11
CA ILE A 75 -14.45 -4.63 -24.43
C ILE A 75 -14.08 -3.16 -24.28
N THR A 76 -14.94 -2.38 -23.62
CA THR A 76 -14.68 -0.97 -23.35
C THR A 76 -13.42 -0.76 -22.52
N TRP A 77 -13.18 -1.62 -21.53
CA TRP A 77 -11.98 -1.58 -20.71
C TRP A 77 -10.70 -1.75 -21.54
N ASN A 78 -10.69 -2.73 -22.43
CA ASN A 78 -9.55 -2.99 -23.32
C ASN A 78 -9.39 -1.89 -24.38
N ASP A 79 -10.47 -1.41 -24.97
CA ASP A 79 -10.42 -0.35 -25.99
C ASP A 79 -9.85 0.96 -25.45
N LEU A 80 -10.07 1.24 -24.16
CA LEU A 80 -9.55 2.41 -23.46
C LEU A 80 -8.16 2.19 -22.82
N ASP A 81 -7.58 1.00 -22.96
CA ASP A 81 -6.32 0.61 -22.30
C ASP A 81 -6.32 0.90 -20.79
N MET A 82 -7.41 0.52 -20.14
CA MET A 82 -7.64 0.85 -18.73
C MET A 82 -6.69 0.13 -17.77
N ASP A 83 -6.06 -0.97 -18.17
CA ASP A 83 -5.01 -1.61 -17.38
C ASP A 83 -3.76 -0.71 -17.28
N SER A 84 -3.37 -0.04 -18.35
CA SER A 84 -2.31 0.97 -18.31
C SER A 84 -2.69 2.17 -17.44
N VAL A 85 -3.95 2.63 -17.53
CA VAL A 85 -4.47 3.71 -16.67
C VAL A 85 -4.43 3.28 -15.19
N PHE A 86 -4.90 2.07 -14.88
CA PHE A 86 -4.83 1.51 -13.53
C PHE A 86 -3.39 1.49 -13.00
N CYS A 87 -2.45 0.97 -13.77
CA CYS A 87 -1.04 0.92 -13.39
C CYS A 87 -0.45 2.31 -13.11
N MET A 88 -0.79 3.30 -13.96
CA MET A 88 -0.34 4.69 -13.78
C MET A 88 -0.95 5.39 -12.56
N MET A 89 -2.15 5.00 -12.14
CA MET A 89 -2.83 5.60 -10.99
C MET A 89 -2.55 4.89 -9.67
N ASN A 90 -2.16 3.62 -9.71
CA ASN A 90 -2.10 2.78 -8.52
C ASN A 90 -0.91 3.08 -7.63
N GLN A 91 -1.14 3.87 -6.59
CA GLN A 91 -0.23 4.13 -5.47
C GLN A 91 -0.60 3.31 -4.21
N CYS A 92 -1.49 2.33 -4.35
CA CYS A 92 -1.89 1.48 -3.23
C CYS A 92 -0.71 0.65 -2.73
N ARG A 93 -0.72 0.35 -1.44
CA ARG A 93 0.35 -0.41 -0.77
C ARG A 93 -0.14 -1.72 -0.19
N SER A 94 -1.35 -2.12 -0.55
CA SER A 94 -1.96 -3.38 -0.13
C SER A 94 -2.80 -3.96 -1.26
N SER A 95 -2.87 -5.28 -1.33
CA SER A 95 -3.69 -5.98 -2.33
C SER A 95 -5.16 -5.55 -2.26
N SER A 96 -5.71 -5.37 -1.07
CA SER A 96 -7.08 -4.87 -0.91
C SER A 96 -7.27 -3.43 -1.44
N GLY A 97 -6.21 -2.63 -1.44
CA GLY A 97 -6.23 -1.31 -2.07
C GLY A 97 -6.22 -1.39 -3.59
N ASP A 98 -5.40 -2.29 -4.15
CA ASP A 98 -5.35 -2.58 -5.57
C ASP A 98 -6.71 -3.05 -6.08
N ASP A 99 -7.32 -4.04 -5.40
CA ASP A 99 -8.64 -4.58 -5.71
C ASP A 99 -9.73 -3.49 -5.66
N TYR A 100 -9.69 -2.64 -4.63
CA TYR A 100 -10.67 -1.56 -4.48
C TYR A 100 -10.51 -0.49 -5.56
N LEU A 101 -9.28 -0.09 -5.91
CA LEU A 101 -9.03 0.87 -6.97
C LEU A 101 -9.51 0.34 -8.33
N TYR A 102 -9.20 -0.93 -8.64
CA TYR A 102 -9.66 -1.57 -9.87
C TYR A 102 -11.19 -1.57 -9.96
N LYS A 103 -11.86 -2.00 -8.88
CA LYS A 103 -13.33 -1.97 -8.79
C LYS A 103 -13.87 -0.56 -8.96
N LEU A 104 -13.23 0.44 -8.38
CA LEU A 104 -13.64 1.83 -8.45
C LEU A 104 -13.55 2.40 -9.88
N LEU A 105 -12.55 1.97 -10.64
CA LEU A 105 -12.41 2.32 -12.07
C LEU A 105 -13.43 1.58 -12.94
N ARG A 106 -13.76 0.33 -12.61
CA ARG A 106 -14.77 -0.48 -13.30
C ARG A 106 -16.21 -0.03 -13.02
N THR A 107 -16.45 0.65 -11.89
CA THR A 107 -17.79 1.06 -11.44
C THR A 107 -17.85 2.59 -11.31
N PRO A 108 -18.01 3.33 -12.41
CA PRO A 108 -18.07 4.78 -12.36
C PRO A 108 -19.31 5.26 -11.60
N LEU A 109 -19.13 6.31 -10.81
CA LEU A 109 -20.23 6.94 -10.10
C LEU A 109 -21.10 7.74 -11.07
N THR A 110 -22.41 7.53 -11.01
CA THR A 110 -23.41 8.23 -11.85
C THR A 110 -24.16 9.32 -11.07
N SER A 111 -24.09 9.28 -9.74
CA SER A 111 -24.76 10.24 -8.87
C SER A 111 -23.88 11.46 -8.58
N LYS A 112 -24.42 12.66 -8.81
CA LYS A 112 -23.74 13.92 -8.46
C LYS A 112 -23.33 13.97 -6.99
N LYS A 113 -24.20 13.50 -6.08
CA LYS A 113 -23.93 13.50 -4.63
C LYS A 113 -22.70 12.63 -4.29
N GLU A 114 -22.58 11.46 -4.90
CA GLU A 114 -21.45 10.55 -4.67
C GLU A 114 -20.14 11.11 -5.25
N LEU A 115 -20.22 11.78 -6.41
CA LEU A 115 -19.08 12.47 -7.00
C LEU A 115 -18.60 13.63 -6.13
N GLU A 116 -19.51 14.44 -5.59
CA GLU A 116 -19.18 15.52 -4.67
C GLU A 116 -18.56 14.99 -3.37
N GLU A 117 -19.08 13.91 -2.81
CA GLU A 117 -18.51 13.26 -1.62
C GLU A 117 -17.12 12.71 -1.89
N ARG A 118 -16.92 12.02 -3.01
CA ARG A 118 -15.58 11.56 -3.44
C ARG A 118 -14.59 12.72 -3.57
N ASN A 119 -15.02 13.81 -4.22
CA ASN A 119 -14.18 14.99 -4.38
C ASN A 119 -13.85 15.66 -3.03
N ARG A 120 -14.79 15.65 -2.08
CA ARG A 120 -14.57 16.13 -0.71
C ARG A 120 -13.49 15.32 0.00
N ILE A 121 -13.55 13.98 -0.10
CA ILE A 121 -12.57 13.07 0.50
C ILE A 121 -11.19 13.28 -0.12
N ILE A 122 -11.09 13.37 -1.45
CA ILE A 122 -9.83 13.63 -2.16
C ILE A 122 -9.25 14.97 -1.68
N SER A 123 -10.05 16.04 -1.68
CA SER A 123 -9.63 17.37 -1.24
C SER A 123 -9.17 17.39 0.22
N PHE A 124 -9.84 16.62 1.08
CA PHE A 124 -9.44 16.46 2.48
C PHE A 124 -8.03 15.87 2.60
N PHE A 125 -7.75 14.76 1.92
CA PHE A 125 -6.43 14.13 1.97
C PHE A 125 -5.34 14.93 1.26
N GLN A 126 -5.69 15.72 0.25
CA GLN A 126 -4.75 16.65 -0.38
C GLN A 126 -4.25 17.73 0.60
N ARG A 127 -5.16 18.26 1.43
CA ARG A 127 -4.86 19.35 2.37
C ARG A 127 -4.29 18.86 3.70
N ASN A 128 -4.50 17.59 4.07
CA ASN A 128 -4.16 17.04 5.38
C ASN A 128 -3.08 15.96 5.26
N GLU A 129 -1.84 16.40 5.00
CA GLU A 129 -0.71 15.50 4.83
C GLU A 129 -0.48 14.55 6.01
N LYS A 130 -0.52 15.05 7.25
CA LYS A 130 -0.32 14.24 8.45
C LYS A 130 -1.34 13.10 8.54
N THR A 131 -2.61 13.41 8.29
CA THR A 131 -3.70 12.42 8.32
C THR A 131 -3.53 11.39 7.19
N ARG A 132 -3.19 11.85 5.99
CA ARG A 132 -2.90 11.00 4.85
C ARG A 132 -1.79 9.99 5.14
N ILE A 133 -0.66 10.47 5.68
CA ILE A 133 0.48 9.62 6.05
C ILE A 133 0.07 8.61 7.13
N ALA A 134 -0.63 9.05 8.18
CA ALA A 134 -1.10 8.18 9.25
C ALA A 134 -2.02 7.05 8.73
N TYR A 135 -2.92 7.37 7.79
CA TYR A 135 -3.79 6.38 7.14
C TYR A 135 -3.01 5.33 6.33
N GLN A 136 -1.98 5.77 5.59
CA GLN A 136 -1.13 4.86 4.81
C GLN A 136 -0.29 3.95 5.70
N ILE A 137 0.20 4.45 6.85
CA ILE A 137 0.95 3.67 7.83
C ILE A 137 0.06 2.63 8.51
N GLY A 138 -1.12 3.03 8.96
CA GLY A 138 -2.07 2.13 9.65
C GLY A 138 -2.51 0.94 8.78
N ARG A 139 -2.57 1.10 7.47
CA ARG A 139 -2.90 0.01 6.51
C ARG A 139 -1.73 -0.91 6.17
N ALA A 140 -0.50 -0.47 6.38
CA ALA A 140 0.69 -1.27 6.09
C ALA A 140 1.10 -2.22 7.24
N HIS A 141 0.42 -2.16 8.38
CA HIS A 141 0.68 -2.96 9.58
C HIS A 141 -0.43 -3.98 9.89
N VAL A 142 -1.39 -4.18 8.98
CA VAL A 142 -2.44 -5.21 9.12
C VAL A 142 -2.10 -6.44 8.29
#